data_c8e5c2dff6796384acc0ca44d350d936
#
_entry.id   c8e5c2dff6796384acc0ca44d350d936
#
_cell.length_a   1.000
_cell.length_b   1.000
_cell.length_c   1.000
_cell.angle_alpha   90.00
_cell.angle_beta   90.00
_cell.angle_gamma   90.00
#
_symmetry.space_group_name_H-M   'P 1'
#
loop_
_entity.id
_entity.type
_entity.pdbx_description
1 polymer ?
#
loop_
_entity_poly.entity_id
_entity_poly.type
_entity_poly.pdbx_seq_one_letter_code
_entity_poly.pdbx_strand_id
1 'polypeptide(L)'
;DALETVTIEGLRSVKCYGSSMAFKAKLQKIPGIYGVKVFVNRHTADLLYDPAVTNPDKIQEAIYVPSKFKVNSLEPGSTDSLKVVTIRTEGMYDKMDINYLGLQMRGTEKKIYGLETEFACPLIVRVYMHPEENLDKKWFKEIVEMEALEMPVHGGGTRLIEIDYEFVKLEDEVEFIDTESFIRKMFNPFK
;
A
#
# COMPACT_ATOMS: atom_id res chain seq x y z
N ASP A 1 -13.69 29.58 13.66
CA ASP A 1 -13.26 28.36 14.32
C ASP A 1 -11.74 28.27 14.23
N ALA A 2 -11.09 27.70 15.26
CA ALA A 2 -9.65 27.62 15.29
C ALA A 2 -9.16 26.55 14.30
N LEU A 3 -8.07 26.86 13.56
CA LEU A 3 -7.39 25.87 12.72
C LEU A 3 -6.71 24.82 13.60
N GLU A 4 -6.69 23.59 13.11
CA GLU A 4 -6.04 22.45 13.77
C GLU A 4 -4.81 21.98 13.00
N THR A 5 -3.93 21.27 13.68
CA THR A 5 -2.73 20.70 13.07
C THR A 5 -2.79 19.18 13.13
N VAL A 6 -2.41 18.52 12.02
CA VAL A 6 -2.24 17.06 11.96
C VAL A 6 -0.92 16.72 11.29
N THR A 7 -0.25 15.69 11.78
CA THR A 7 0.93 15.09 11.15
C THR A 7 0.52 13.87 10.35
N ILE A 8 0.82 13.86 9.06
CA ILE A 8 0.68 12.69 8.19
C ILE A 8 2.02 11.97 8.17
N GLU A 9 2.01 10.68 8.44
CA GLU A 9 3.19 9.83 8.55
C GLU A 9 3.33 8.86 7.36
N GLY A 10 4.48 8.19 7.25
CA GLY A 10 4.69 7.06 6.33
C GLY A 10 4.79 7.42 4.85
N LEU A 11 5.18 8.63 4.50
CA LEU A 11 5.29 9.10 3.11
C LEU A 11 6.59 8.61 2.46
N ARG A 12 6.76 7.30 2.32
CA ARG A 12 8.00 6.65 1.83
C ARG A 12 8.37 7.03 0.40
N SER A 13 7.42 7.43 -0.42
CA SER A 13 7.65 7.92 -1.79
C SER A 13 8.25 9.34 -1.83
N VAL A 14 8.17 10.10 -0.74
CA VAL A 14 8.75 11.44 -0.61
C VAL A 14 10.22 11.32 -0.19
N LYS A 15 11.13 11.34 -1.16
CA LYS A 15 12.57 11.03 -0.97
C LYS A 15 13.52 12.19 -1.20
N CYS A 16 13.08 13.27 -1.83
CA CYS A 16 13.92 14.39 -2.21
C CYS A 16 13.12 15.69 -2.28
N TYR A 17 13.82 16.81 -2.49
CA TYR A 17 13.18 18.11 -2.62
C TYR A 17 12.10 18.15 -3.70
N GLY A 18 12.36 17.58 -4.88
CA GLY A 18 11.39 17.55 -5.98
C GLY A 18 10.11 16.79 -5.62
N SER A 19 10.23 15.60 -5.03
CA SER A 19 9.06 14.81 -4.60
C SER A 19 8.32 15.49 -3.45
N SER A 20 9.03 16.17 -2.54
CA SER A 20 8.39 16.91 -1.44
C SER A 20 7.60 18.11 -1.93
N MET A 21 8.11 18.84 -2.91
CA MET A 21 7.40 19.97 -3.52
C MET A 21 6.16 19.55 -4.30
N ALA A 22 6.26 18.46 -5.07
CA ALA A 22 5.10 17.89 -5.77
C ALA A 22 4.01 17.44 -4.79
N PHE A 23 4.41 16.78 -3.71
CA PHE A 23 3.49 16.35 -2.67
C PHE A 23 2.84 17.52 -1.93
N LYS A 24 3.62 18.53 -1.57
CA LYS A 24 3.12 19.78 -0.98
C LYS A 24 2.08 20.44 -1.88
N ALA A 25 2.37 20.55 -3.17
CA ALA A 25 1.43 21.12 -4.15
C ALA A 25 0.11 20.32 -4.25
N LYS A 26 0.18 18.99 -4.13
CA LYS A 26 -1.00 18.12 -4.07
C LYS A 26 -1.84 18.39 -2.81
N LEU A 27 -1.20 18.47 -1.66
CA LEU A 27 -1.86 18.73 -0.37
C LEU A 27 -2.55 20.11 -0.34
N GLN A 28 -1.91 21.13 -0.90
CA GLN A 28 -2.45 22.49 -0.95
C GLN A 28 -3.72 22.63 -1.79
N LYS A 29 -4.04 21.65 -2.63
CA LYS A 29 -5.30 21.61 -3.42
C LYS A 29 -6.47 21.01 -2.65
N ILE A 30 -6.24 20.40 -1.50
CA ILE A 30 -7.29 19.79 -0.68
C ILE A 30 -8.07 20.93 0.00
N PRO A 31 -9.40 20.98 -0.15
CA PRO A 31 -10.22 22.00 0.52
C PRO A 31 -10.01 21.96 2.05
N GLY A 32 -9.85 23.13 2.65
CA GLY A 32 -9.65 23.26 4.08
C GLY A 32 -8.21 23.14 4.56
N ILE A 33 -7.23 22.96 3.66
CA ILE A 33 -5.80 23.01 3.99
C ILE A 33 -5.26 24.44 3.81
N TYR A 34 -4.66 24.97 4.86
CA TYR A 34 -4.10 26.33 4.91
C TYR A 34 -2.58 26.38 4.98
N GLY A 35 -1.95 25.35 5.51
CA GLY A 35 -0.50 25.26 5.61
C GLY A 35 -0.01 23.82 5.46
N VAL A 36 1.14 23.67 4.80
CA VAL A 36 1.80 22.38 4.59
C VAL A 36 3.30 22.51 4.79
N LYS A 37 3.87 21.67 5.65
CA LYS A 37 5.30 21.55 5.87
C LYS A 37 5.72 20.09 5.74
N VAL A 38 6.51 19.78 4.70
CA VAL A 38 6.98 18.41 4.42
C VAL A 38 8.39 18.21 4.98
N PHE A 39 8.58 17.07 5.65
CA PHE A 39 9.87 16.68 6.24
C PHE A 39 10.37 15.39 5.55
N VAL A 40 11.23 15.54 4.56
CA VAL A 40 11.75 14.43 3.75
C VAL A 40 12.44 13.37 4.61
N ASN A 41 13.30 13.77 5.54
CA ASN A 41 14.09 12.86 6.37
C ASN A 41 13.24 12.03 7.36
N ARG A 42 12.06 12.52 7.70
CA ARG A 42 11.12 11.84 8.62
C ARG A 42 9.98 11.16 7.89
N HIS A 43 9.87 11.35 6.58
CA HIS A 43 8.74 10.89 5.76
C HIS A 43 7.38 11.35 6.33
N THR A 44 7.31 12.60 6.80
CA THR A 44 6.10 13.17 7.39
C THR A 44 5.75 14.52 6.77
N ALA A 45 4.50 14.93 6.95
CA ALA A 45 4.03 16.29 6.65
C ALA A 45 3.14 16.80 7.77
N ASP A 46 3.41 18.03 8.23
CA ASP A 46 2.52 18.75 9.14
C ASP A 46 1.56 19.61 8.32
N LEU A 47 0.29 19.48 8.61
CA LEU A 47 -0.79 20.19 7.93
C LEU A 47 -1.55 21.07 8.92
N LEU A 48 -1.82 22.31 8.53
CA LEU A 48 -2.74 23.20 9.20
C LEU A 48 -4.07 23.19 8.42
N TYR A 49 -5.16 22.81 9.06
CA TYR A 49 -6.43 22.62 8.40
C TYR A 49 -7.62 23.19 9.20
N ASP A 50 -8.74 23.42 8.50
CA ASP A 50 -10.00 23.83 9.09
C ASP A 50 -10.87 22.59 9.37
N PRO A 51 -11.14 22.25 10.65
CA PRO A 51 -11.93 21.09 11.02
C PRO A 51 -13.41 21.19 10.62
N ALA A 52 -13.90 22.39 10.28
CA ALA A 52 -15.23 22.56 9.72
C ALA A 52 -15.34 22.13 8.25
N VAL A 53 -14.22 22.05 7.53
CA VAL A 53 -14.16 21.71 6.09
C VAL A 53 -13.66 20.30 5.86
N THR A 54 -12.64 19.88 6.59
CA THR A 54 -11.99 18.57 6.40
C THR A 54 -11.58 17.94 7.74
N ASN A 55 -11.07 16.72 7.69
CA ASN A 55 -10.54 16.01 8.86
C ASN A 55 -9.37 15.11 8.42
N PRO A 56 -8.59 14.54 9.36
CA PRO A 56 -7.45 13.69 9.04
C PRO A 56 -7.76 12.53 8.08
N ASP A 57 -8.90 11.85 8.25
CA ASP A 57 -9.28 10.72 7.38
C ASP A 57 -9.56 11.15 5.95
N LYS A 58 -10.28 12.26 5.76
CA LYS A 58 -10.53 12.83 4.41
C LYS A 58 -9.24 13.33 3.75
N ILE A 59 -8.33 13.88 4.52
CA ILE A 59 -7.02 14.30 4.02
C ILE A 59 -6.23 13.07 3.57
N GLN A 60 -6.20 12.02 4.37
CA GLN A 60 -5.53 10.75 4.03
C GLN A 60 -6.14 10.12 2.77
N GLU A 61 -7.46 10.08 2.66
CA GLU A 61 -8.19 9.60 1.47
C GLU A 61 -7.80 10.39 0.22
N ALA A 62 -7.76 11.72 0.32
CA ALA A 62 -7.47 12.60 -0.83
C ALA A 62 -6.04 12.45 -1.37
N ILE A 63 -5.08 12.05 -0.53
CA ILE A 63 -3.68 11.83 -0.93
C ILE A 63 -3.39 10.40 -1.34
N TYR A 64 -4.19 9.44 -0.90
CA TYR A 64 -3.98 8.03 -1.19
C TYR A 64 -4.21 7.73 -2.68
N VAL A 65 -3.31 6.96 -3.25
CA VAL A 65 -3.43 6.48 -4.64
C VAL A 65 -3.56 4.96 -4.59
N PRO A 66 -4.71 4.39 -5.00
CA PRO A 66 -4.87 2.94 -5.13
C PRO A 66 -3.74 2.35 -5.97
N SER A 67 -3.12 1.30 -5.49
CA SER A 67 -1.90 0.74 -6.06
C SER A 67 -2.06 -0.74 -6.35
N LYS A 68 -1.31 -1.20 -7.36
CA LYS A 68 -1.21 -2.60 -7.74
C LYS A 68 0.25 -3.02 -7.74
N PHE A 69 0.51 -4.28 -7.38
CA PHE A 69 1.84 -4.85 -7.39
C PHE A 69 1.81 -6.28 -7.90
N LYS A 70 2.67 -6.59 -8.88
CA LYS A 70 2.88 -7.95 -9.35
C LYS A 70 3.83 -8.68 -8.40
N VAL A 71 3.33 -9.70 -7.70
CA VAL A 71 4.13 -10.47 -6.75
C VAL A 71 4.97 -11.51 -7.51
N ASN A 72 4.35 -12.47 -8.16
CA ASN A 72 5.02 -13.49 -8.97
C ASN A 72 4.41 -13.55 -10.38
N SER A 73 5.14 -14.13 -11.32
CA SER A 73 4.62 -14.40 -12.65
C SER A 73 3.59 -15.53 -12.60
N LEU A 74 2.50 -15.34 -13.33
CA LEU A 74 1.49 -16.36 -13.54
C LEU A 74 1.85 -17.11 -14.83
N GLU A 75 2.15 -18.40 -14.70
CA GLU A 75 2.46 -19.25 -15.85
C GLU A 75 1.20 -19.46 -16.71
N PRO A 76 1.28 -19.26 -18.02
CA PRO A 76 0.14 -19.48 -18.91
C PRO A 76 -0.44 -20.88 -18.76
N GLY A 77 -1.74 -20.97 -18.57
CA GLY A 77 -2.47 -22.25 -18.44
C GLY A 77 -2.28 -22.98 -17.10
N SER A 78 -1.62 -22.35 -16.12
CA SER A 78 -1.43 -22.94 -14.78
C SER A 78 -2.73 -23.04 -13.98
N THR A 79 -3.67 -22.14 -14.21
CA THR A 79 -5.00 -22.13 -13.62
C THR A 79 -5.94 -21.26 -14.44
N ASP A 80 -7.24 -21.61 -14.44
CA ASP A 80 -8.29 -20.85 -15.12
C ASP A 80 -8.89 -19.75 -14.24
N SER A 81 -8.66 -19.83 -12.93
CA SER A 81 -9.15 -18.85 -11.96
C SER A 81 -8.15 -18.58 -10.84
N LEU A 82 -8.31 -17.46 -10.19
CA LEU A 82 -7.54 -17.07 -9.01
C LEU A 82 -8.46 -16.86 -7.82
N LYS A 83 -7.99 -17.25 -6.66
CA LYS A 83 -8.60 -16.92 -5.37
C LYS A 83 -8.21 -15.52 -4.97
N VAL A 84 -9.17 -14.73 -4.52
CA VAL A 84 -8.96 -13.37 -3.98
C VAL A 84 -9.35 -13.38 -2.52
N VAL A 85 -8.41 -13.08 -1.66
CA VAL A 85 -8.66 -12.85 -0.25
C VAL A 85 -8.39 -11.39 0.09
N THR A 86 -9.13 -10.86 1.04
CA THR A 86 -9.00 -9.46 1.48
C THR A 86 -8.46 -9.41 2.88
N ILE A 87 -7.36 -8.68 3.07
CA ILE A 87 -6.84 -8.35 4.39
C ILE A 87 -6.99 -6.86 4.67
N ARG A 88 -7.00 -6.51 5.96
CA ARG A 88 -6.96 -5.13 6.44
C ARG A 88 -5.65 -4.88 7.14
N THR A 89 -5.03 -3.73 6.85
CA THR A 89 -3.72 -3.35 7.37
C THR A 89 -3.69 -1.90 7.82
N GLU A 90 -2.82 -1.60 8.77
CA GLU A 90 -2.47 -0.24 9.17
C GLU A 90 -0.97 0.01 8.97
N GLY A 91 -0.57 1.29 8.94
CA GLY A 91 0.82 1.70 8.72
C GLY A 91 1.25 1.78 7.26
N MET A 92 0.36 1.46 6.32
CA MET A 92 0.61 1.56 4.87
C MET A 92 -0.05 2.83 4.33
N TYR A 93 0.74 3.73 3.74
CA TYR A 93 0.28 5.07 3.36
C TYR A 93 0.48 5.40 1.88
N ASP A 94 1.37 4.72 1.17
CA ASP A 94 1.63 4.98 -0.24
C ASP A 94 2.00 3.69 -1.02
N LYS A 95 2.22 3.85 -2.33
CA LYS A 95 2.53 2.72 -3.21
C LYS A 95 3.85 2.02 -2.86
N MET A 96 4.79 2.70 -2.17
CA MET A 96 6.05 2.07 -1.74
C MET A 96 5.78 1.00 -0.68
N ASP A 97 4.81 1.24 0.20
CA ASP A 97 4.41 0.28 1.22
C ASP A 97 3.86 -1.02 0.59
N ILE A 98 3.03 -0.88 -0.46
CA ILE A 98 2.52 -2.04 -1.19
C ILE A 98 3.64 -2.77 -1.95
N ASN A 99 4.60 -2.05 -2.50
CA ASN A 99 5.76 -2.67 -3.12
C ASN A 99 6.56 -3.49 -2.09
N TYR A 100 6.77 -2.98 -0.88
CA TYR A 100 7.45 -3.70 0.18
C TYR A 100 6.68 -4.93 0.64
N LEU A 101 5.37 -4.83 0.86
CA LEU A 101 4.54 -5.99 1.18
C LEU A 101 4.58 -7.04 0.06
N GLY A 102 4.49 -6.63 -1.20
CA GLY A 102 4.60 -7.52 -2.35
C GLY A 102 5.95 -8.22 -2.42
N LEU A 103 7.04 -7.53 -2.10
CA LEU A 103 8.38 -8.13 -2.03
C LEU A 103 8.53 -9.10 -0.85
N GLN A 104 7.92 -8.81 0.30
CA GLN A 104 7.83 -9.75 1.42
C GLN A 104 7.12 -11.05 0.99
N MET A 105 6.00 -10.95 0.29
CA MET A 105 5.25 -12.10 -0.22
C MET A 105 6.02 -12.86 -1.32
N ARG A 106 6.72 -12.14 -2.21
CA ARG A 106 7.56 -12.75 -3.25
C ARG A 106 8.69 -13.60 -2.68
N GLY A 107 9.21 -13.24 -1.52
CA GLY A 107 10.23 -14.00 -0.80
C GLY A 107 9.73 -15.34 -0.22
N THR A 108 8.44 -15.61 -0.29
CA THR A 108 7.83 -16.87 0.13
C THR A 108 7.69 -17.84 -1.06
N GLU A 109 7.55 -19.12 -0.78
CA GLU A 109 7.26 -20.13 -1.82
C GLU A 109 5.77 -20.22 -2.20
N LYS A 110 4.96 -19.26 -1.75
CA LYS A 110 3.52 -19.24 -1.99
C LYS A 110 3.19 -18.75 -3.40
N LYS A 111 2.16 -19.37 -3.99
CA LYS A 111 1.66 -19.00 -5.33
C LYS A 111 0.74 -17.76 -5.25
N ILE A 112 1.34 -16.62 -4.91
CA ILE A 112 0.69 -15.32 -4.87
C ILE A 112 1.13 -14.54 -6.11
N TYR A 113 0.17 -13.98 -6.85
CA TYR A 113 0.44 -13.36 -8.15
C TYR A 113 0.32 -11.84 -8.14
N GLY A 114 -0.53 -11.28 -7.30
CA GLY A 114 -0.73 -9.84 -7.25
C GLY A 114 -1.33 -9.32 -5.98
N LEU A 115 -1.13 -8.02 -5.76
CA LEU A 115 -1.77 -7.21 -4.73
C LEU A 115 -2.50 -6.03 -5.37
N GLU A 116 -3.61 -5.65 -4.80
CA GLU A 116 -4.35 -4.44 -5.14
C GLU A 116 -4.84 -3.77 -3.86
N THR A 117 -4.72 -2.46 -3.80
CA THR A 117 -5.19 -1.69 -2.64
C THR A 117 -6.39 -0.83 -2.97
N GLU A 118 -7.22 -0.61 -1.96
CA GLU A 118 -8.31 0.35 -1.98
C GLU A 118 -8.31 1.10 -0.66
N PHE A 119 -8.49 2.43 -0.71
CA PHE A 119 -8.52 3.24 0.50
C PHE A 119 -9.70 2.85 1.38
N ALA A 120 -9.39 2.57 2.63
CA ALA A 120 -10.30 2.45 3.76
C ALA A 120 -9.49 2.60 5.06
N CYS A 121 -10.15 2.73 6.17
CA CYS A 121 -9.52 2.74 7.49
C CYS A 121 -10.11 1.59 8.33
N PRO A 122 -9.38 0.46 8.50
CA PRO A 122 -8.05 0.10 7.96
C PRO A 122 -8.00 -0.12 6.44
N LEU A 123 -6.80 0.01 5.85
CA LEU A 123 -6.59 -0.16 4.42
C LEU A 123 -7.02 -1.55 3.93
N ILE A 124 -7.69 -1.59 2.77
CA ILE A 124 -8.02 -2.82 2.08
C ILE A 124 -6.84 -3.25 1.21
N VAL A 125 -6.41 -4.50 1.35
CA VAL A 125 -5.44 -5.15 0.46
C VAL A 125 -6.05 -6.45 -0.06
N ARG A 126 -6.30 -6.52 -1.37
CA ARG A 126 -6.73 -7.75 -2.05
C ARG A 126 -5.50 -8.51 -2.50
N VAL A 127 -5.47 -9.79 -2.16
CA VAL A 127 -4.37 -10.72 -2.47
C VAL A 127 -4.88 -11.76 -3.45
N TYR A 128 -4.28 -11.77 -4.64
CA TYR A 128 -4.60 -12.69 -5.73
C TYR A 128 -3.65 -13.88 -5.69
N MET A 129 -4.19 -15.09 -5.52
CA MET A 129 -3.41 -16.30 -5.35
C MET A 129 -4.00 -17.49 -6.10
N HIS A 130 -3.20 -18.55 -6.23
CA HIS A 130 -3.66 -19.81 -6.79
C HIS A 130 -4.82 -20.37 -5.96
N PRO A 131 -5.87 -20.97 -6.58
CA PRO A 131 -7.04 -21.47 -5.85
C PRO A 131 -6.73 -22.51 -4.76
N GLU A 132 -5.66 -23.26 -4.93
CA GLU A 132 -5.23 -24.29 -3.95
C GLU A 132 -4.46 -23.74 -2.74
N GLU A 133 -4.01 -22.47 -2.79
CA GLU A 133 -3.35 -21.87 -1.63
C GLU A 133 -4.34 -21.66 -0.49
N ASN A 134 -3.95 -22.13 0.69
CA ASN A 134 -4.70 -21.95 1.94
C ASN A 134 -3.83 -21.18 2.93
N LEU A 135 -3.92 -19.87 2.86
CA LEU A 135 -3.20 -18.95 3.75
C LEU A 135 -4.15 -18.47 4.85
N ASP A 136 -3.78 -18.73 6.08
CA ASP A 136 -4.59 -18.37 7.24
C ASP A 136 -4.23 -17.00 7.84
N LYS A 137 -5.00 -16.58 8.82
CA LYS A 137 -4.76 -15.33 9.56
C LYS A 137 -3.34 -15.24 10.14
N LYS A 138 -2.81 -16.36 10.64
CA LYS A 138 -1.49 -16.41 11.25
C LYS A 138 -0.42 -16.11 10.21
N TRP A 139 -0.51 -16.74 9.04
CA TRP A 139 0.43 -16.50 7.94
C TRP A 139 0.42 -15.04 7.47
N PHE A 140 -0.77 -14.45 7.27
CA PHE A 140 -0.88 -13.04 6.87
C PHE A 140 -0.32 -12.09 7.92
N LYS A 141 -0.57 -12.37 9.20
CA LYS A 141 -0.02 -11.58 10.29
C LYS A 141 1.52 -11.62 10.28
N GLU A 142 2.11 -12.79 10.18
CA GLU A 142 3.57 -12.97 10.14
C GLU A 142 4.20 -12.25 8.95
N ILE A 143 3.60 -12.32 7.76
CA ILE A 143 4.16 -11.68 6.56
C ILE A 143 4.00 -10.15 6.57
N VAL A 144 2.87 -9.63 7.03
CA VAL A 144 2.61 -8.19 7.11
C VAL A 144 3.48 -7.54 8.17
N GLU A 145 3.63 -8.17 9.32
CA GLU A 145 4.36 -7.64 10.49
C GLU A 145 5.83 -8.04 10.52
N MET A 146 6.42 -8.43 9.38
CA MET A 146 7.88 -8.61 9.29
C MET A 146 8.59 -7.31 9.68
N GLU A 147 9.56 -7.40 10.58
CA GLU A 147 10.25 -6.21 11.12
C GLU A 147 11.14 -5.53 10.09
N ALA A 148 11.66 -6.30 9.12
CA ALA A 148 12.56 -5.76 8.12
C ALA A 148 12.55 -6.55 6.81
N LEU A 149 12.83 -5.83 5.72
CA LEU A 149 13.00 -6.37 4.38
C LEU A 149 14.41 -6.10 3.87
N GLU A 150 15.13 -7.13 3.43
CA GLU A 150 16.39 -6.96 2.72
C GLU A 150 16.15 -6.63 1.25
N MET A 151 16.71 -5.50 0.81
CA MET A 151 16.62 -5.04 -0.57
C MET A 151 18.00 -5.00 -1.21
N PRO A 152 18.19 -5.60 -2.39
CA PRO A 152 19.43 -5.44 -3.13
C PRO A 152 19.64 -3.97 -3.52
N VAL A 153 20.88 -3.49 -3.42
CA VAL A 153 21.24 -2.14 -3.86
C VAL A 153 22.08 -2.17 -5.13
N HIS A 154 21.94 -1.11 -5.92
CA HIS A 154 22.73 -0.94 -7.12
C HIS A 154 24.23 -0.84 -6.75
N GLY A 155 25.06 -1.68 -7.37
CA GLY A 155 26.49 -1.76 -7.05
C GLY A 155 26.88 -2.88 -6.10
N GLY A 156 25.94 -3.71 -5.66
CA GLY A 156 26.15 -4.90 -4.82
C GLY A 156 25.86 -4.65 -3.34
N GLY A 157 25.58 -5.75 -2.63
CA GLY A 157 25.15 -5.72 -1.24
C GLY A 157 23.64 -5.58 -1.07
N THR A 158 23.20 -5.48 0.18
CA THR A 158 21.80 -5.32 0.56
C THR A 158 21.62 -4.13 1.49
N ARG A 159 20.43 -3.55 1.45
CA ARG A 159 19.96 -2.54 2.39
C ARG A 159 18.77 -3.10 3.15
N LEU A 160 18.78 -2.90 4.46
CA LEU A 160 17.66 -3.25 5.33
C LEU A 160 16.64 -2.11 5.34
N ILE A 161 15.37 -2.43 5.07
CA ILE A 161 14.24 -1.53 5.19
C ILE A 161 13.46 -1.95 6.44
N GLU A 162 13.36 -1.05 7.40
CA GLU A 162 12.50 -1.27 8.57
C GLU A 162 11.03 -1.21 8.16
N ILE A 163 10.24 -2.17 8.65
CA ILE A 163 8.82 -2.32 8.39
C ILE A 163 8.08 -2.24 9.72
N ASP A 164 7.00 -1.48 9.75
CA ASP A 164 6.16 -1.27 10.93
C ASP A 164 4.66 -1.36 10.58
N TYR A 165 4.33 -2.22 9.62
CA TYR A 165 2.94 -2.48 9.25
C TYR A 165 2.24 -3.32 10.31
N GLU A 166 0.94 -3.10 10.47
CA GLU A 166 0.09 -3.86 11.36
C GLU A 166 -0.96 -4.64 10.55
N PHE A 167 -1.08 -5.93 10.85
CA PHE A 167 -2.16 -6.76 10.35
C PHE A 167 -3.38 -6.61 11.25
N VAL A 168 -4.50 -6.16 10.69
CA VAL A 168 -5.73 -5.95 11.46
C VAL A 168 -6.68 -7.14 11.34
N LYS A 169 -6.96 -7.58 10.10
CA LYS A 169 -8.00 -8.58 9.85
C LYS A 169 -7.78 -9.32 8.53
N LEU A 170 -8.14 -10.59 8.51
CA LEU A 170 -8.46 -11.35 7.30
C LEU A 170 -9.99 -11.41 7.18
N GLU A 171 -10.54 -10.93 6.07
CA GLU A 171 -11.98 -11.00 5.83
C GLU A 171 -12.42 -12.45 5.57
N ASP A 172 -13.63 -12.80 5.99
CA ASP A 172 -14.17 -14.17 5.84
C ASP A 172 -14.58 -14.46 4.40
N GLU A 173 -14.91 -13.42 3.64
CA GLU A 173 -15.33 -13.54 2.25
C GLU A 173 -14.14 -13.87 1.35
N VAL A 174 -14.30 -14.91 0.53
CA VAL A 174 -13.35 -15.32 -0.49
C VAL A 174 -14.01 -15.18 -1.84
N GLU A 175 -13.38 -14.46 -2.73
CA GLU A 175 -13.83 -14.27 -4.11
C GLU A 175 -12.97 -15.09 -5.08
N PHE A 176 -13.50 -15.32 -6.29
CA PHE A 176 -12.75 -15.92 -7.39
C PHE A 176 -12.88 -15.03 -8.62
N ILE A 177 -11.77 -14.89 -9.35
CA ILE A 177 -11.72 -14.16 -10.61
C ILE A 177 -11.11 -15.08 -11.68
N ASP A 178 -11.61 -15.02 -12.91
CA ASP A 178 -10.95 -15.72 -14.00
C ASP A 178 -9.58 -15.11 -14.31
N THR A 179 -8.66 -15.96 -14.77
CA THR A 179 -7.27 -15.58 -15.03
C THR A 179 -7.15 -14.46 -16.06
N GLU A 180 -7.99 -14.45 -17.10
CA GLU A 180 -7.94 -13.41 -18.13
C GLU A 180 -8.37 -12.05 -17.58
N SER A 181 -9.42 -12.00 -16.76
CA SER A 181 -9.86 -10.78 -16.07
C SER A 181 -8.80 -10.26 -15.10
N PHE A 182 -8.12 -11.14 -14.38
CA PHE A 182 -6.99 -10.77 -13.52
C PHE A 182 -5.86 -10.13 -14.34
N ILE A 183 -5.44 -10.75 -15.44
CA ILE A 183 -4.38 -10.24 -16.30
C ILE A 183 -4.75 -8.85 -16.83
N ARG A 184 -5.97 -8.66 -17.32
CA ARG A 184 -6.45 -7.36 -17.78
C ARG A 184 -6.43 -6.31 -16.68
N LYS A 185 -6.88 -6.67 -15.47
CA LYS A 185 -6.93 -5.78 -14.31
C LYS A 185 -5.56 -5.35 -13.83
N MET A 186 -4.59 -6.27 -13.77
CA MET A 186 -3.28 -6.03 -13.19
C MET A 186 -2.25 -5.48 -14.17
N PHE A 187 -2.36 -5.80 -15.47
CA PHE A 187 -1.31 -5.52 -16.44
C PHE A 187 -1.73 -4.64 -17.62
N ASN A 188 -2.97 -4.17 -17.65
CA ASN A 188 -3.39 -3.22 -18.70
C ASN A 188 -3.14 -1.77 -18.22
N PRO A 189 -2.14 -1.06 -18.82
CA PRO A 189 -1.78 0.30 -18.38
C PRO A 189 -2.79 1.38 -18.83
N PHE A 190 -3.83 1.03 -19.59
CA PHE A 190 -4.71 1.97 -20.28
C PHE A 190 -6.16 2.00 -19.75
N LYS A 191 -6.40 1.59 -18.48
CA LYS A 191 -7.71 1.79 -17.84
C LYS A 191 -7.55 2.31 -16.44
#